data_c7532007c3d1314029c440e233bfeb3a
#
_entry.id   c7532007c3d1314029c440e233bfeb3a
#
_cell.length_a   1.000
_cell.length_b   1.000
_cell.length_c   1.000
_cell.angle_alpha   90.00
_cell.angle_beta   90.00
_cell.angle_gamma   90.00
#
_symmetry.space_group_name_H-M   'P 1'
#
loop_
_entity.id
_entity.type
_entity.pdbx_description
1 polymer ?
#
loop_
_entity_poly.entity_id
_entity_poly.type
_entity_poly.pdbx_seq_one_letter_code
_entity_poly.pdbx_strand_id
1 'polypeptide(L)'
;MVPRKRLNFDSWARVLADGTAIAPDDAPEPVKRVIQAGNAIAKFPYKWGGGHGAWRDNGYDCSGSVSFALAGAGLLESPLTSGGFIDWGAAGTGEWITIYTNPGHIFMVVAGLRFDTSGQGRAGTRWQEAPRSTAGFVVRSVPGL
;
A
#
# COMPACT_ATOMS: atom_id res chain seq x y z
N MET A 1 -9.57 5.14 -10.41
CA MET A 1 -9.82 6.25 -9.47
C MET A 1 -9.76 5.74 -8.05
N VAL A 2 -9.04 6.43 -7.20
CA VAL A 2 -8.95 6.11 -5.78
C VAL A 2 -10.32 6.27 -5.12
N PRO A 3 -10.81 5.29 -4.32
CA PRO A 3 -12.08 5.44 -3.63
C PRO A 3 -12.11 6.65 -2.72
N ARG A 4 -13.25 7.33 -2.70
CA ARG A 4 -13.44 8.55 -1.93
C ARG A 4 -14.59 8.42 -0.94
N LYS A 5 -14.64 7.29 -0.22
CA LYS A 5 -15.64 7.08 0.81
C LYS A 5 -15.48 8.02 1.99
N ARG A 6 -14.26 8.51 2.19
CA ARG A 6 -13.91 9.38 3.30
C ARG A 6 -14.02 10.83 2.82
N LEU A 7 -15.06 11.52 3.23
CA LEU A 7 -15.31 12.91 2.82
C LEU A 7 -14.57 13.93 3.68
N ASN A 8 -14.09 13.52 4.86
CA ASN A 8 -13.36 14.39 5.78
C ASN A 8 -11.87 14.30 5.47
N PHE A 9 -11.27 15.37 4.93
CA PHE A 9 -9.85 15.39 4.60
C PHE A 9 -8.94 15.23 5.83
N ASP A 10 -9.42 15.55 7.04
CA ASP A 10 -8.65 15.33 8.27
C ASP A 10 -8.46 13.84 8.56
N SER A 11 -9.28 12.97 7.94
CA SER A 11 -9.17 11.52 8.05
C SER A 11 -8.33 10.88 6.94
N TRP A 12 -7.60 11.69 6.16
CA TRP A 12 -6.73 11.20 5.10
C TRP A 12 -5.28 11.23 5.56
N ALA A 13 -4.51 10.20 5.16
CA ALA A 13 -3.07 10.22 5.32
C ALA A 13 -2.45 11.27 4.39
N ARG A 14 -1.30 11.82 4.78
CA ARG A 14 -0.59 12.83 4.02
C ARG A 14 0.89 12.48 3.91
N VAL A 15 1.51 12.90 2.81
CA VAL A 15 2.96 12.74 2.62
C VAL A 15 3.68 13.91 3.26
N LEU A 16 4.71 13.60 4.05
CA LEU A 16 5.57 14.60 4.67
C LEU A 16 6.75 14.93 3.74
N ALA A 17 7.46 16.01 4.05
CA ALA A 17 8.58 16.47 3.24
C ALA A 17 9.69 15.41 3.09
N ASP A 18 9.86 14.54 4.07
CA ASP A 18 10.86 13.48 4.05
C ASP A 18 10.43 12.24 3.26
N GLY A 19 9.22 12.25 2.66
CA GLY A 19 8.71 11.14 1.87
C GLY A 19 7.96 10.08 2.67
N THR A 20 7.91 10.19 3.98
CA THR A 20 7.06 9.30 4.80
C THR A 20 5.64 9.81 4.82
N ALA A 21 4.72 8.98 5.28
CA ALA A 21 3.32 9.34 5.42
C ALA A 21 2.96 9.47 6.90
N ILE A 22 1.98 10.32 7.18
CA ILE A 22 1.39 10.44 8.51
C ILE A 22 -0.06 9.97 8.44
N ALA A 23 -0.44 9.09 9.39
CA ALA A 23 -1.79 8.59 9.50
C ALA A 23 -2.70 9.65 10.14
N PRO A 24 -4.00 9.70 9.76
CA PRO A 24 -4.95 10.52 10.48
C PRO A 24 -5.17 9.96 11.89
N ASP A 25 -5.49 10.86 12.84
CA ASP A 25 -5.64 10.48 14.24
C ASP A 25 -6.74 9.44 14.45
N ASP A 26 -7.80 9.49 13.65
CA ASP A 26 -8.94 8.58 13.76
C ASP A 26 -8.74 7.22 13.08
N ALA A 27 -7.56 6.98 12.49
CA ALA A 27 -7.29 5.71 11.84
C ALA A 27 -7.25 4.58 12.87
N PRO A 28 -7.81 3.40 12.54
CA PRO A 28 -7.64 2.21 13.38
C PRO A 28 -6.17 1.85 13.54
N GLU A 29 -5.82 1.22 14.64
CA GLU A 29 -4.44 0.85 14.94
C GLU A 29 -3.78 0.04 13.82
N PRO A 30 -4.43 -0.97 13.21
CA PRO A 30 -3.81 -1.69 12.09
C PRO A 30 -3.45 -0.79 10.91
N VAL A 31 -4.27 0.22 10.62
CA VAL A 31 -4.00 1.17 9.53
C VAL A 31 -2.75 2.00 9.84
N LYS A 32 -2.63 2.46 11.09
CA LYS A 32 -1.43 3.19 11.53
C LYS A 32 -0.17 2.32 11.39
N ARG A 33 -0.27 1.04 11.69
CA ARG A 33 0.84 0.11 11.58
C ARG A 33 1.23 -0.18 10.13
N VAL A 34 0.25 -0.27 9.23
CA VAL A 34 0.53 -0.41 7.80
C VAL A 34 1.31 0.80 7.30
N ILE A 35 0.89 2.01 7.69
CA ILE A 35 1.59 3.24 7.29
C ILE A 35 3.00 3.27 7.88
N GLN A 36 3.14 2.92 9.14
CA GLN A 36 4.45 2.89 9.79
C GLN A 36 5.40 1.91 9.11
N ALA A 37 4.92 0.70 8.77
CA ALA A 37 5.73 -0.28 8.04
C ALA A 37 6.08 0.22 6.63
N GLY A 38 5.11 0.81 5.93
CA GLY A 38 5.35 1.41 4.62
C GLY A 38 6.40 2.52 4.68
N ASN A 39 6.40 3.31 5.76
CA ASN A 39 7.41 4.34 5.97
C ASN A 39 8.82 3.78 6.06
N ALA A 40 8.97 2.60 6.64
CA ALA A 40 10.29 1.98 6.80
C ALA A 40 10.95 1.69 5.45
N ILE A 41 10.15 1.44 4.40
CA ILE A 41 10.67 1.11 3.07
C ILE A 41 10.28 2.12 2.00
N ALA A 42 9.66 3.23 2.37
CA ALA A 42 9.06 4.18 1.42
C ALA A 42 10.04 4.68 0.37
N LYS A 43 11.32 4.84 0.73
CA LYS A 43 12.36 5.36 -0.16
C LYS A 43 13.37 4.30 -0.61
N PHE A 44 13.13 3.03 -0.28
CA PHE A 44 14.00 1.95 -0.74
C PHE A 44 13.88 1.78 -2.26
N PRO A 45 14.96 1.38 -2.94
CA PRO A 45 14.89 1.20 -4.39
C PRO A 45 13.95 0.07 -4.78
N TYR A 46 13.45 0.15 -6.00
CA TYR A 46 12.77 -0.99 -6.62
C TYR A 46 13.80 -2.08 -6.90
N LYS A 47 13.48 -3.30 -6.51
CA LYS A 47 14.33 -4.46 -6.77
C LYS A 47 13.43 -5.61 -7.18
N TRP A 48 13.58 -6.13 -8.38
CA TRP A 48 12.79 -7.26 -8.86
C TRP A 48 12.96 -8.46 -7.94
N GLY A 49 11.85 -9.03 -7.47
CA GLY A 49 11.86 -10.12 -6.51
C GLY A 49 12.17 -9.69 -5.08
N GLY A 50 12.41 -8.40 -4.86
CA GLY A 50 12.73 -7.89 -3.52
C GLY A 50 11.58 -8.03 -2.54
N GLY A 51 11.90 -8.46 -1.32
CA GLY A 51 10.94 -8.68 -0.25
C GLY A 51 10.29 -10.06 -0.25
N HIS A 52 10.59 -10.92 -1.22
CA HIS A 52 9.98 -12.25 -1.33
C HIS A 52 10.82 -13.36 -0.71
N GLY A 53 12.14 -13.24 -0.74
CA GLY A 53 13.03 -14.20 -0.11
C GLY A 53 13.20 -14.00 1.39
N ALA A 54 13.00 -12.76 1.85
CA ALA A 54 13.05 -12.37 3.24
C ALA A 54 12.27 -11.07 3.41
N TRP A 55 11.71 -10.83 4.61
CA TRP A 55 11.04 -9.56 4.90
C TRP A 55 12.00 -8.38 4.80
N ARG A 56 13.21 -8.53 5.34
CA ARG A 56 14.23 -7.48 5.23
C ARG A 56 15.04 -7.68 3.97
N ASP A 57 15.09 -6.65 3.15
CA ASP A 57 15.82 -6.65 1.88
C ASP A 57 16.35 -5.24 1.62
N ASN A 58 17.23 -5.09 0.65
CA ASN A 58 17.78 -3.78 0.27
C ASN A 58 16.98 -3.11 -0.83
N GLY A 59 15.90 -3.70 -1.25
CA GLY A 59 14.94 -3.16 -2.21
C GLY A 59 13.72 -4.06 -2.26
N TYR A 60 12.62 -3.52 -2.78
CA TYR A 60 11.33 -4.22 -2.81
C TYR A 60 10.64 -3.97 -4.13
N ASP A 61 10.07 -5.03 -4.73
CA ASP A 61 9.20 -4.86 -5.90
C ASP A 61 7.79 -4.43 -5.46
N CYS A 62 6.86 -4.34 -6.43
CA CYS A 62 5.52 -3.84 -6.13
C CYS A 62 4.80 -4.70 -5.08
N SER A 63 4.80 -6.01 -5.27
CA SER A 63 4.12 -6.92 -4.34
C SER A 63 4.91 -7.13 -3.05
N GLY A 64 6.23 -7.08 -3.10
CA GLY A 64 7.08 -7.11 -1.91
C GLY A 64 6.84 -5.90 -1.02
N SER A 65 6.64 -4.73 -1.61
CA SER A 65 6.33 -3.49 -0.88
C SER A 65 4.99 -3.58 -0.16
N VAL A 66 3.94 -3.99 -0.86
CA VAL A 66 2.60 -4.14 -0.27
C VAL A 66 2.61 -5.22 0.80
N SER A 67 3.27 -6.35 0.52
CA SER A 67 3.38 -7.46 1.49
C SER A 67 4.08 -7.02 2.77
N PHE A 68 5.18 -6.27 2.66
CA PHE A 68 5.92 -5.77 3.81
C PHE A 68 5.04 -4.88 4.70
N ALA A 69 4.33 -3.94 4.08
CA ALA A 69 3.49 -3.01 4.84
C ALA A 69 2.34 -3.74 5.55
N LEU A 70 1.68 -4.67 4.87
CA LEU A 70 0.60 -5.45 5.48
C LEU A 70 1.11 -6.36 6.60
N ALA A 71 2.26 -6.98 6.39
CA ALA A 71 2.87 -7.86 7.41
C ALA A 71 3.25 -7.08 8.67
N GLY A 72 3.67 -5.82 8.51
CA GLY A 72 3.99 -4.96 9.64
C GLY A 72 2.82 -4.71 10.58
N ALA A 73 1.60 -4.84 10.07
CA ALA A 73 0.38 -4.73 10.88
C ALA A 73 -0.20 -6.10 11.27
N GLY A 74 0.51 -7.20 10.98
CA GLY A 74 0.03 -8.54 11.26
C GLY A 74 -1.09 -9.01 10.34
N LEU A 75 -1.29 -8.36 9.20
CA LEU A 75 -2.38 -8.67 8.26
C LEU A 75 -1.98 -9.68 7.20
N LEU A 76 -0.71 -10.04 7.13
CA LEU A 76 -0.16 -10.98 6.15
C LEU A 76 0.96 -11.77 6.80
N GLU A 77 0.97 -13.09 6.62
CA GLU A 77 1.96 -13.97 7.26
C GLU A 77 3.20 -14.20 6.41
N SER A 78 3.04 -14.21 5.08
CA SER A 78 4.16 -14.42 4.17
C SER A 78 3.97 -13.58 2.91
N PRO A 79 5.08 -13.22 2.22
CA PRO A 79 4.97 -12.39 1.02
C PRO A 79 4.15 -13.05 -0.08
N LEU A 80 3.33 -12.27 -0.77
CA LEU A 80 2.57 -12.72 -1.92
C LEU A 80 3.02 -11.96 -3.16
N THR A 81 2.91 -12.60 -4.31
CA THR A 81 3.06 -11.94 -5.61
C THR A 81 1.80 -11.14 -5.93
N SER A 82 1.86 -10.27 -6.95
CA SER A 82 0.66 -9.55 -7.40
C SER A 82 -0.44 -10.51 -7.82
N GLY A 83 -0.10 -11.61 -8.49
CA GLY A 83 -1.05 -12.67 -8.82
C GLY A 83 -1.61 -13.36 -7.58
N GLY A 84 -0.80 -13.53 -6.54
CA GLY A 84 -1.23 -14.14 -5.28
C GLY A 84 -2.24 -13.31 -4.52
N PHE A 85 -2.28 -11.99 -4.74
CA PHE A 85 -3.25 -11.11 -4.10
C PHE A 85 -4.63 -11.13 -4.77
N ILE A 86 -4.76 -11.69 -5.98
CA ILE A 86 -6.01 -11.62 -6.74
C ILE A 86 -7.20 -12.23 -5.97
N ASP A 87 -6.95 -13.30 -5.22
CA ASP A 87 -7.98 -13.98 -4.42
C ASP A 87 -7.85 -13.69 -2.92
N TRP A 88 -6.95 -12.78 -2.53
CA TRP A 88 -6.67 -12.51 -1.14
C TRP A 88 -7.69 -11.55 -0.54
N GLY A 89 -7.98 -11.72 0.75
CA GLY A 89 -8.85 -10.81 1.48
C GLY A 89 -10.30 -10.87 1.01
N ALA A 90 -10.98 -9.73 1.04
CA ALA A 90 -12.36 -9.58 0.61
C ALA A 90 -12.44 -8.85 -0.73
N ALA A 91 -13.48 -9.15 -1.52
CA ALA A 91 -13.71 -8.47 -2.79
C ALA A 91 -14.18 -7.03 -2.55
N GLY A 92 -13.71 -6.12 -3.40
CA GLY A 92 -14.16 -4.74 -3.38
C GLY A 92 -13.27 -3.82 -2.55
N THR A 93 -13.68 -2.55 -2.49
CA THR A 93 -12.93 -1.51 -1.78
C THR A 93 -13.12 -1.61 -0.28
N GLY A 94 -12.06 -1.27 0.48
CA GLY A 94 -12.14 -1.10 1.92
C GLY A 94 -12.45 0.34 2.29
N GLU A 95 -12.80 0.54 3.54
CA GLU A 95 -12.94 1.90 4.07
C GLU A 95 -11.57 2.55 4.24
N TRP A 96 -10.60 1.80 4.73
CA TRP A 96 -9.27 2.31 5.05
C TRP A 96 -8.19 1.79 4.11
N ILE A 97 -8.24 0.51 3.72
CA ILE A 97 -7.21 -0.12 2.90
C ILE A 97 -7.86 -0.78 1.69
N THR A 98 -7.42 -0.41 0.50
CA THR A 98 -7.85 -1.03 -0.75
C THR A 98 -6.63 -1.44 -1.55
N ILE A 99 -6.63 -2.68 -2.05
CA ILE A 99 -5.55 -3.25 -2.84
C ILE A 99 -6.03 -3.38 -4.27
N TYR A 100 -5.22 -2.88 -5.19
CA TYR A 100 -5.44 -2.96 -6.63
C TYR A 100 -4.35 -3.84 -7.23
N THR A 101 -4.73 -4.98 -7.79
CA THR A 101 -3.77 -5.98 -8.25
C THR A 101 -4.18 -6.59 -9.58
N ASN A 102 -3.18 -6.96 -10.37
CA ASN A 102 -3.31 -7.80 -11.55
C ASN A 102 -2.01 -8.60 -11.70
N PRO A 103 -1.89 -9.51 -12.69
CA PRO A 103 -0.66 -10.30 -12.79
C PRO A 103 0.62 -9.49 -12.97
N GLY A 104 0.53 -8.25 -13.47
CA GLY A 104 1.71 -7.44 -13.80
C GLY A 104 2.06 -6.38 -12.78
N HIS A 105 1.15 -6.00 -11.89
CA HIS A 105 1.40 -4.92 -10.94
C HIS A 105 0.42 -4.95 -9.77
N ILE A 106 0.82 -4.34 -8.67
CA ILE A 106 -0.02 -4.14 -7.50
C ILE A 106 0.35 -2.82 -6.83
N PHE A 107 -0.66 -2.13 -6.33
CA PHE A 107 -0.48 -1.02 -5.42
C PHE A 107 -1.64 -1.01 -4.42
N MET A 108 -1.54 -0.19 -3.40
CA MET A 108 -2.64 -0.05 -2.44
C MET A 108 -2.88 1.40 -2.10
N VAL A 109 -4.06 1.65 -1.57
CA VAL A 109 -4.46 2.96 -1.05
C VAL A 109 -4.78 2.77 0.42
N VAL A 110 -4.11 3.56 1.26
CA VAL A 110 -4.25 3.48 2.71
C VAL A 110 -4.67 4.86 3.21
N ALA A 111 -5.84 4.93 3.83
CA ALA A 111 -6.40 6.21 4.31
C ALA A 111 -6.36 7.29 3.22
N GLY A 112 -6.72 6.92 1.99
CA GLY A 112 -6.77 7.82 0.85
C GLY A 112 -5.44 8.08 0.15
N LEU A 113 -4.32 7.57 0.66
CA LEU A 113 -2.98 7.80 0.11
C LEU A 113 -2.46 6.57 -0.62
N ARG A 114 -1.95 6.78 -1.83
CA ARG A 114 -1.44 5.69 -2.68
C ARG A 114 -0.04 5.26 -2.23
N PHE A 115 0.18 3.95 -2.09
CA PHE A 115 1.47 3.32 -1.82
C PHE A 115 1.82 2.46 -3.03
N ASP A 116 2.81 2.89 -3.82
CA ASP A 116 2.99 2.39 -5.17
C ASP A 116 4.45 2.55 -5.59
N THR A 117 5.04 1.50 -6.15
CA THR A 117 6.37 1.60 -6.76
C THR A 117 6.33 2.34 -8.10
N SER A 118 5.19 2.32 -8.79
CA SER A 118 5.01 3.11 -10.01
C SER A 118 4.93 4.59 -9.66
N GLY A 119 5.75 5.41 -10.30
CA GLY A 119 5.86 6.84 -9.99
C GLY A 119 6.84 7.16 -8.87
N GLN A 120 7.39 6.15 -8.20
CA GLN A 120 8.35 6.33 -7.11
C GLN A 120 9.58 7.12 -7.52
N GLY A 121 10.10 6.89 -8.72
CA GLY A 121 11.29 7.60 -9.21
C GLY A 121 11.07 9.10 -9.33
N ARG A 122 9.84 9.52 -9.67
CA ARG A 122 9.49 10.95 -9.75
C ARG A 122 9.18 11.52 -8.38
N ALA A 123 8.42 10.79 -7.57
CA ALA A 123 7.97 11.25 -6.27
C ALA A 123 9.06 11.18 -5.20
N GLY A 124 10.05 10.32 -5.37
CA GLY A 124 11.10 10.08 -4.38
C GLY A 124 10.65 9.18 -3.24
N THR A 125 9.44 8.66 -3.28
CA THR A 125 8.85 7.82 -2.26
C THR A 125 7.72 7.00 -2.85
N ARG A 126 7.36 5.89 -2.22
CA ARG A 126 6.18 5.09 -2.61
C ARG A 126 4.87 5.77 -2.24
N TRP A 127 4.87 6.67 -1.27
CA TRP A 127 3.67 7.41 -0.88
C TRP A 127 3.41 8.55 -1.86
N GLN A 128 2.25 8.55 -2.48
CA GLN A 128 1.92 9.52 -3.52
C GLN A 128 0.47 9.99 -3.38
N GLU A 129 0.28 11.29 -3.40
CA GLU A 129 -1.05 11.89 -3.35
C GLU A 129 -1.74 11.88 -4.72
N ALA A 130 -0.96 11.82 -5.79
CA ALA A 130 -1.51 11.81 -7.14
C ALA A 130 -2.32 10.53 -7.38
N PRO A 131 -3.54 10.63 -7.92
CA PRO A 131 -4.32 9.45 -8.28
C PRO A 131 -3.75 8.79 -9.53
N ARG A 132 -4.17 7.54 -9.75
CA ARG A 132 -3.86 6.84 -11.01
C ARG A 132 -5.09 6.04 -11.44
N SER A 133 -5.10 5.61 -12.71
CA SER A 133 -6.14 4.73 -13.21
C SER A 133 -6.15 3.40 -12.46
N THR A 134 -7.34 2.91 -12.14
CA THR A 134 -7.56 1.58 -11.56
C THR A 134 -8.10 0.59 -12.60
N ALA A 135 -8.19 0.98 -13.86
CA ALA A 135 -8.66 0.11 -14.92
C ALA A 135 -7.74 -1.11 -15.09
N GLY A 136 -8.32 -2.30 -15.21
CA GLY A 136 -7.56 -3.53 -15.37
C GLY A 136 -7.05 -4.13 -14.07
N PHE A 137 -7.42 -3.58 -12.92
CA PHE A 137 -7.04 -4.12 -11.61
C PHE A 137 -8.21 -4.81 -10.94
N VAL A 138 -7.92 -5.94 -10.30
CA VAL A 138 -8.82 -6.59 -9.36
C VAL A 138 -8.74 -5.82 -8.04
N VAL A 139 -9.88 -5.59 -7.40
CA VAL A 139 -9.98 -4.78 -6.18
C VAL A 139 -10.21 -5.69 -4.98
N ARG A 140 -9.32 -5.60 -4.01
CA ARG A 140 -9.38 -6.41 -2.79
C ARG A 140 -9.25 -5.50 -1.57
N SER A 141 -9.69 -6.01 -0.44
CA SER A 141 -9.60 -5.27 0.82
C SER A 141 -9.35 -6.22 1.99
N VAL A 142 -8.92 -5.66 3.10
CA VAL A 142 -8.79 -6.39 4.36
C VAL A 142 -10.15 -6.36 5.05
N PRO A 143 -10.73 -7.53 5.44
CA PRO A 143 -12.00 -7.54 6.14
C PRO A 143 -11.98 -6.62 7.37
N GLY A 144 -12.95 -5.72 7.45
CA GLY A 144 -13.07 -4.76 8.54
C GLY A 144 -12.23 -3.50 8.39
N LEU A 145 -11.45 -3.41 7.35
CA LEU A 145 -10.60 -2.24 7.07
C LEU A 145 -10.81 -1.75 5.66
#